data_01f5c73d79f20eff7a22fc7ef6711278
#
_entry.id   01f5c73d79f20eff7a22fc7ef6711278
#
_cell.length_a   1.000
_cell.length_b   1.000
_cell.length_c   1.000
_cell.angle_alpha   90.00
_cell.angle_beta   90.00
_cell.angle_gamma   90.00
#
_symmetry.space_group_name_H-M   'P 1'
#
loop_
_entity.id
_entity.type
_entity.pdbx_description
1 polymer ?
#
loop_
_entity_poly.entity_id
_entity_poly.type
_entity_poly.pdbx_seq_one_letter_code
_entity_poly.pdbx_strand_id
1 'polypeptide(L)'
;MERRTLLAAAAGLAATATACSGPGSGTESGTGGGGQSGEGAGSATADSGKAPVRGTSPAPDSTAAAAPASPRWDALARGLDGDLVRPDDAEYATARQLYNTRYDNLKPAAVAYAAGEDDIRECLAFARTHRTPVSIRGGGHSYAGWSSGNGRLVIDVSKLDSLSYAGTETRIGAGARLSAVYRALAARGRTIPAGSCPTVGVAGLTLGGGHGVTSRAYGLTCDSLLSATVVTADGTRLTADAQRNQDLFWALRGAGNGNFGIVTELCFRTHPAPEVVVADASWPWSKADTLLAAWQQWGPEQPDEIWSALHLAAGPGGSTPTVSLAVLSLGTEQDLKNAIDRLADGPGGPGSARSVSVRRRGYEEAMLGYAGCAGYPEEQCRLPGTTPGRDPRGALGRETYAAASDFFDRSLSAAGRRALTTAVEGFTRLPAAQGGGGSVALTALGGAVNRVDPGATAFVHRRSRMLAQYIGAWRPGIEGTEQQAWLKNAHGSMRRYASGAAYQNYVDATLTDWRAAYYGTAADRLSKLKRQYDPDRLFDFPQAL
;
A
#
# COMPACT_ATOMS: atom_id res chain seq x y z
N MET A 1 31.42 -31.19 27.11
CA MET A 1 30.03 -31.22 27.59
C MET A 1 29.52 -29.79 27.67
N GLU A 2 28.32 -29.58 27.17
CA GLU A 2 27.54 -28.33 27.24
C GLU A 2 27.93 -27.13 26.35
N ARG A 3 27.55 -27.25 25.09
CA ARG A 3 27.24 -26.16 24.18
C ARG A 3 26.06 -26.57 23.28
N ARG A 4 24.88 -26.76 23.83
CA ARG A 4 23.62 -27.00 23.08
C ARG A 4 22.45 -26.70 23.99
N THR A 5 22.10 -25.42 24.15
CA THR A 5 20.75 -24.96 24.59
C THR A 5 20.72 -23.44 24.63
N LEU A 6 20.76 -22.77 23.46
CA LEU A 6 20.47 -21.31 23.36
C LEU A 6 20.00 -20.94 21.92
N LEU A 7 19.17 -21.79 21.30
CA LEU A 7 18.62 -21.52 19.96
C LEU A 7 17.13 -21.87 19.86
N ALA A 8 16.37 -21.69 20.94
CA ALA A 8 14.92 -21.98 20.94
C ALA A 8 14.04 -20.82 21.43
N ALA A 9 14.53 -19.56 21.42
CA ALA A 9 13.77 -18.40 21.89
C ALA A 9 13.59 -17.27 20.85
N ALA A 10 13.91 -17.51 19.57
CA ALA A 10 13.81 -16.49 18.50
C ALA A 10 12.66 -16.70 17.50
N ALA A 11 11.79 -17.68 17.73
CA ALA A 11 10.70 -18.02 16.80
C ALA A 11 9.33 -17.37 17.11
N GLY A 12 9.28 -16.36 18.00
CA GLY A 12 8.02 -15.78 18.48
C GLY A 12 7.71 -14.35 18.03
N LEU A 13 8.51 -13.71 17.18
CA LEU A 13 8.40 -12.26 16.91
C LEU A 13 7.98 -11.89 15.48
N ALA A 14 7.55 -12.83 14.64
CA ALA A 14 7.28 -12.59 13.22
C ALA A 14 5.80 -12.41 12.86
N ALA A 15 4.92 -12.06 13.80
CA ALA A 15 3.47 -12.06 13.53
C ALA A 15 2.78 -10.68 13.56
N THR A 16 3.48 -9.54 13.53
CA THR A 16 2.85 -8.22 13.75
C THR A 16 2.95 -7.19 12.64
N ALA A 17 3.49 -7.52 11.47
CA ALA A 17 3.48 -6.60 10.33
C ALA A 17 2.72 -7.23 9.15
N THR A 18 1.41 -7.15 9.18
CA THR A 18 0.50 -7.79 8.23
C THR A 18 0.31 -6.94 6.98
N ALA A 19 1.30 -6.73 6.19
CA ALA A 19 1.32 -6.34 4.78
C ALA A 19 2.75 -6.16 4.28
N CYS A 20 3.78 -6.36 5.14
CA CYS A 20 5.19 -6.23 4.78
C CYS A 20 6.09 -7.31 5.41
N SER A 21 5.54 -8.37 5.98
CA SER A 21 6.31 -9.49 6.52
C SER A 21 5.57 -10.80 6.29
N GLY A 22 5.85 -11.44 5.15
CA GLY A 22 5.53 -12.85 4.92
C GLY A 22 6.42 -13.76 5.79
N PRO A 23 6.01 -15.01 6.11
CA PRO A 23 6.83 -15.95 6.85
C PRO A 23 8.10 -16.27 6.07
N GLY A 24 9.27 -16.02 6.65
CA GLY A 24 10.56 -16.33 6.08
C GLY A 24 10.65 -17.81 5.70
N SER A 25 10.84 -18.10 4.43
CA SER A 25 11.11 -19.43 3.92
C SER A 25 12.52 -19.84 4.32
N GLY A 26 12.64 -20.89 5.13
CA GLY A 26 13.89 -21.59 5.37
C GLY A 26 14.44 -22.14 4.05
N THR A 27 15.68 -21.79 3.75
CA THR A 27 16.46 -22.38 2.66
C THR A 27 16.86 -23.80 3.01
N GLU A 28 16.35 -24.78 2.28
CA GLU A 28 17.02 -26.08 2.12
C GLU A 28 17.62 -26.15 0.72
N SER A 29 18.94 -26.31 0.70
CA SER A 29 19.74 -26.62 -0.46
C SER A 29 19.64 -28.11 -0.77
N GLY A 30 19.26 -28.46 -1.99
CA GLY A 30 19.31 -29.81 -2.52
C GLY A 30 19.81 -29.79 -3.96
N THR A 31 21.01 -30.35 -4.15
CA THR A 31 21.73 -30.56 -5.41
C THR A 31 21.18 -31.76 -6.18
N GLY A 32 21.21 -31.64 -7.52
CA GLY A 32 21.42 -32.82 -8.39
C GLY A 32 20.45 -32.99 -9.55
N GLY A 33 20.90 -32.77 -10.76
CA GLY A 33 21.18 -33.79 -11.77
C GLY A 33 20.19 -33.95 -12.90
N GLY A 34 20.52 -33.48 -14.07
CA GLY A 34 20.74 -34.12 -15.34
C GLY A 34 19.59 -34.79 -16.12
N GLY A 35 19.55 -34.49 -17.44
CA GLY A 35 19.09 -35.45 -18.45
C GLY A 35 18.06 -34.90 -19.47
N GLN A 36 18.51 -34.38 -20.55
CA GLN A 36 18.41 -34.66 -22.00
C GLN A 36 17.06 -35.07 -22.63
N SER A 37 16.73 -34.29 -23.66
CA SER A 37 16.42 -34.62 -25.07
C SER A 37 15.09 -35.30 -25.44
N GLY A 38 14.49 -34.76 -26.51
CA GLY A 38 13.51 -35.42 -27.36
C GLY A 38 12.86 -34.49 -28.39
N GLU A 39 13.39 -34.51 -29.58
CA GLU A 39 12.86 -33.90 -30.81
C GLU A 39 11.55 -34.55 -31.26
N GLY A 40 10.75 -33.82 -32.05
CA GLY A 40 9.66 -34.41 -32.81
C GLY A 40 8.94 -33.39 -33.70
N ALA A 41 9.32 -33.38 -34.97
CA ALA A 41 8.78 -32.58 -36.05
C ALA A 41 7.55 -33.18 -36.70
N GLY A 42 6.82 -32.39 -37.48
CA GLY A 42 5.83 -32.80 -38.48
C GLY A 42 4.77 -31.74 -38.72
N SER A 43 4.83 -30.90 -39.67
CA SER A 43 4.78 -30.86 -41.11
C SER A 43 3.36 -31.01 -41.71
N ALA A 44 3.01 -29.95 -42.48
CA ALA A 44 2.29 -29.87 -43.76
C ALA A 44 0.76 -30.06 -43.76
N THR A 45 -0.07 -29.45 -44.58
CA THR A 45 -0.04 -28.78 -45.89
C THR A 45 -1.42 -28.10 -46.11
N ALA A 46 -1.49 -26.90 -46.63
CA ALA A 46 -1.94 -26.44 -47.95
C ALA A 46 -3.36 -26.88 -48.44
N ASP A 47 -4.21 -25.97 -48.86
CA ASP A 47 -4.39 -25.57 -50.24
C ASP A 47 -5.58 -24.60 -50.48
N SER A 48 -5.35 -23.61 -51.31
CA SER A 48 -6.11 -22.97 -52.41
C SER A 48 -7.61 -22.62 -52.21
N GLY A 49 -8.12 -21.47 -52.54
CA GLY A 49 -7.98 -20.65 -53.68
C GLY A 49 -9.27 -19.91 -54.00
N LYS A 50 -9.21 -18.69 -54.38
CA LYS A 50 -9.86 -17.96 -55.50
C LYS A 50 -10.35 -16.55 -55.16
N ALA A 51 -9.75 -15.58 -55.82
CA ALA A 51 -10.29 -14.24 -56.10
C ALA A 51 -10.98 -14.29 -57.50
N PRO A 52 -11.48 -13.16 -58.06
CA PRO A 52 -11.92 -11.86 -57.56
C PRO A 52 -13.29 -11.41 -58.15
N VAL A 53 -13.89 -10.35 -57.61
CA VAL A 53 -14.81 -9.50 -58.40
C VAL A 53 -14.59 -8.03 -58.07
N ARG A 54 -14.36 -7.24 -59.12
CA ARG A 54 -14.26 -5.78 -59.13
C ARG A 54 -15.63 -5.12 -58.89
N GLY A 55 -15.63 -4.02 -58.14
CA GLY A 55 -16.72 -3.07 -58.05
C GLY A 55 -16.21 -1.68 -57.68
N THR A 56 -16.47 -0.75 -58.53
CA THR A 56 -16.03 0.65 -58.66
C THR A 56 -16.34 1.55 -57.44
N SER A 57 -15.42 2.51 -57.21
CA SER A 57 -15.51 3.67 -56.29
C SER A 57 -16.69 4.61 -56.64
N PRO A 58 -17.11 5.48 -55.64
CA PRO A 58 -16.44 6.74 -55.51
C PRO A 58 -16.15 7.13 -54.02
N ALA A 59 -15.11 7.94 -53.83
CA ALA A 59 -14.76 8.59 -52.58
C ALA A 59 -15.79 9.66 -52.20
N PRO A 60 -15.93 9.95 -50.89
CA PRO A 60 -15.84 11.33 -50.50
C PRO A 60 -14.73 11.55 -49.44
N ASP A 61 -14.15 12.71 -49.51
CA ASP A 61 -13.25 13.32 -48.59
C ASP A 61 -13.65 13.05 -47.14
N SER A 62 -12.86 12.25 -46.44
CA SER A 62 -12.78 12.32 -45.01
C SER A 62 -11.33 12.71 -44.68
N THR A 63 -11.16 13.89 -44.13
CA THR A 63 -9.96 14.30 -43.40
C THR A 63 -9.71 13.29 -42.30
N ALA A 64 -9.14 12.16 -42.63
CA ALA A 64 -8.65 11.18 -41.67
C ALA A 64 -7.58 11.90 -40.83
N ALA A 65 -7.88 12.13 -39.56
CA ALA A 65 -6.88 12.56 -38.59
C ALA A 65 -5.69 11.61 -38.75
N ALA A 66 -4.53 12.17 -39.07
CA ALA A 66 -3.30 11.41 -39.25
C ALA A 66 -3.10 10.49 -38.04
N ALA A 67 -2.82 9.22 -38.29
CA ALA A 67 -2.47 8.28 -37.23
C ALA A 67 -1.31 8.89 -36.41
N PRO A 68 -1.34 8.79 -35.08
CA PRO A 68 -0.29 9.36 -34.25
C PRO A 68 1.05 8.75 -34.66
N ALA A 69 2.06 9.61 -34.84
CA ALA A 69 3.42 9.15 -35.15
C ALA A 69 3.90 8.18 -34.08
N SER A 70 4.61 7.14 -34.47
CA SER A 70 5.20 6.19 -33.50
C SER A 70 6.03 6.94 -32.45
N PRO A 71 5.94 6.57 -31.15
CA PRO A 71 6.67 7.26 -30.08
C PRO A 71 8.17 7.28 -30.36
N ARG A 72 8.76 8.47 -30.24
CA ARG A 72 10.21 8.67 -30.46
C ARG A 72 10.96 8.58 -29.11
N TRP A 73 11.05 7.38 -28.55
CA TRP A 73 11.65 7.12 -27.23
C TRP A 73 13.07 7.63 -27.09
N ASP A 74 13.89 7.57 -28.16
CA ASP A 74 15.25 8.13 -28.12
C ASP A 74 15.27 9.66 -27.98
N ALA A 75 14.24 10.34 -28.49
CA ALA A 75 14.13 11.78 -28.29
C ALA A 75 13.77 12.08 -26.83
N LEU A 76 12.82 11.36 -26.25
CA LEU A 76 12.51 11.48 -24.83
C LEU A 76 13.74 11.21 -23.96
N ALA A 77 14.46 10.09 -24.20
CA ALA A 77 15.64 9.73 -23.42
C ALA A 77 16.72 10.83 -23.41
N ARG A 78 16.90 11.54 -24.54
CA ARG A 78 17.86 12.65 -24.62
C ARG A 78 17.39 13.94 -23.96
N GLY A 79 16.08 14.09 -23.75
CA GLY A 79 15.48 15.27 -23.12
C GLY A 79 15.41 15.18 -21.59
N LEU A 80 15.67 14.01 -21.01
CA LEU A 80 15.61 13.80 -19.56
C LEU A 80 17.00 13.96 -18.93
N ASP A 81 17.05 14.58 -17.76
CA ASP A 81 18.19 14.53 -16.83
C ASP A 81 18.24 13.21 -16.06
N GLY A 82 17.11 12.55 -15.92
CA GLY A 82 16.97 11.21 -15.34
C GLY A 82 17.09 10.09 -16.36
N ASP A 83 16.79 8.86 -15.92
CA ASP A 83 16.97 7.66 -16.73
C ASP A 83 15.65 7.24 -17.38
N LEU A 84 15.67 6.84 -18.64
CA LEU A 84 14.57 6.17 -19.34
C LEU A 84 14.94 4.71 -19.58
N VAL A 85 14.27 3.78 -18.88
CA VAL A 85 14.49 2.33 -19.02
C VAL A 85 13.40 1.72 -19.90
N ARG A 86 13.83 1.01 -20.97
CA ARG A 86 12.98 0.42 -22.01
C ARG A 86 13.08 -1.12 -22.00
N PRO A 87 12.18 -1.83 -22.69
CA PRO A 87 12.16 -3.30 -22.71
C PRO A 87 13.48 -4.00 -23.07
N ASP A 88 14.32 -3.37 -23.90
CA ASP A 88 15.60 -3.93 -24.35
C ASP A 88 16.77 -3.61 -23.40
N ASP A 89 16.55 -2.77 -22.39
CA ASP A 89 17.58 -2.39 -21.43
C ASP A 89 17.74 -3.46 -20.32
N ALA A 90 18.96 -3.66 -19.86
CA ALA A 90 19.29 -4.68 -18.85
C ALA A 90 18.52 -4.50 -17.54
N GLU A 91 18.27 -3.28 -17.14
CA GLU A 91 17.55 -2.90 -15.92
C GLU A 91 16.03 -3.08 -16.02
N TYR A 92 15.48 -3.30 -17.20
CA TYR A 92 14.02 -3.32 -17.42
C TYR A 92 13.33 -4.36 -16.56
N ALA A 93 13.91 -5.54 -16.41
CA ALA A 93 13.34 -6.60 -15.59
C ALA A 93 13.11 -6.15 -14.13
N THR A 94 13.99 -5.30 -13.58
CA THR A 94 13.87 -4.71 -12.25
C THR A 94 13.00 -3.45 -12.27
N ALA A 95 13.19 -2.58 -13.26
CA ALA A 95 12.49 -1.30 -13.37
C ALA A 95 10.97 -1.44 -13.49
N ARG A 96 10.47 -2.47 -14.16
CA ARG A 96 9.02 -2.73 -14.33
C ARG A 96 8.32 -3.30 -13.10
N GLN A 97 9.07 -3.78 -12.09
CA GLN A 97 8.51 -4.44 -10.91
C GLN A 97 7.78 -3.46 -9.99
N LEU A 98 6.64 -3.91 -9.48
CA LEU A 98 5.97 -3.31 -8.32
C LEU A 98 6.28 -4.13 -7.05
N TYR A 99 5.91 -3.61 -5.86
CA TYR A 99 6.08 -4.36 -4.61
C TYR A 99 5.31 -5.69 -4.64
N ASN A 100 4.07 -5.68 -5.12
CA ASN A 100 3.25 -6.88 -5.23
C ASN A 100 3.61 -7.67 -6.49
N THR A 101 4.19 -8.85 -6.32
CA THR A 101 4.67 -9.70 -7.41
C THR A 101 3.55 -10.23 -8.32
N ARG A 102 2.29 -10.14 -7.87
CA ARG A 102 1.10 -10.44 -8.67
C ARG A 102 1.10 -9.70 -10.01
N TYR A 103 1.76 -8.54 -10.06
CA TYR A 103 1.82 -7.65 -11.22
C TYR A 103 3.12 -7.75 -12.03
N ASP A 104 3.94 -8.78 -11.81
CA ASP A 104 5.21 -8.95 -12.53
C ASP A 104 5.04 -9.22 -14.02
N ASN A 105 3.83 -9.56 -14.46
CA ASN A 105 3.50 -9.72 -15.87
C ASN A 105 3.24 -8.40 -16.61
N LEU A 106 3.14 -7.28 -15.91
CA LEU A 106 2.96 -5.97 -16.54
C LEU A 106 4.20 -5.59 -17.36
N LYS A 107 3.95 -5.04 -18.56
CA LYS A 107 4.98 -4.65 -19.54
C LYS A 107 4.78 -3.18 -19.91
N PRO A 108 5.25 -2.23 -19.10
CA PRO A 108 5.23 -0.82 -19.47
C PRO A 108 6.07 -0.58 -20.73
N ALA A 109 5.70 0.41 -21.55
CA ALA A 109 6.46 0.79 -22.73
C ALA A 109 7.83 1.37 -22.37
N ALA A 110 7.90 2.10 -21.25
CA ALA A 110 9.13 2.60 -20.65
C ALA A 110 8.89 2.98 -19.18
N VAL A 111 9.97 3.10 -18.43
CA VAL A 111 10.02 3.66 -17.08
C VAL A 111 10.97 4.85 -17.07
N ALA A 112 10.43 6.06 -16.85
CA ALA A 112 11.21 7.29 -16.70
C ALA A 112 11.41 7.57 -15.21
N TYR A 113 12.65 7.53 -14.74
CA TYR A 113 13.02 7.93 -13.39
C TYR A 113 13.35 9.43 -13.37
N ALA A 114 12.35 10.25 -13.11
CA ALA A 114 12.46 11.70 -13.16
C ALA A 114 13.45 12.22 -12.10
N ALA A 115 14.47 12.98 -12.54
CA ALA A 115 15.43 13.64 -11.68
C ALA A 115 14.91 14.99 -11.16
N GLY A 116 13.90 15.58 -11.84
CA GLY A 116 13.32 16.86 -11.51
C GLY A 116 11.93 17.07 -12.10
N GLU A 117 11.38 18.26 -11.88
CA GLU A 117 10.07 18.64 -12.42
C GLU A 117 10.11 18.82 -13.94
N ASP A 118 11.27 19.17 -14.51
CA ASP A 118 11.42 19.33 -15.95
C ASP A 118 11.33 18.00 -16.68
N ASP A 119 11.90 16.93 -16.14
CA ASP A 119 11.69 15.57 -16.65
C ASP A 119 10.21 15.15 -16.65
N ILE A 120 9.50 15.51 -15.58
CA ILE A 120 8.06 15.22 -15.47
C ILE A 120 7.30 15.96 -16.58
N ARG A 121 7.62 17.25 -16.82
CA ARG A 121 7.01 18.04 -17.90
C ARG A 121 7.28 17.44 -19.26
N GLU A 122 8.53 17.03 -19.52
CA GLU A 122 8.94 16.40 -20.76
C GLU A 122 8.19 15.07 -20.98
N CYS A 123 8.10 14.21 -19.95
CA CYS A 123 7.32 12.99 -19.99
C CYS A 123 5.82 13.24 -20.28
N LEU A 124 5.22 14.25 -19.66
CA LEU A 124 3.82 14.60 -19.88
C LEU A 124 3.59 15.19 -21.29
N ALA A 125 4.51 16.03 -21.79
CA ALA A 125 4.45 16.57 -23.15
C ALA A 125 4.57 15.45 -24.18
N PHE A 126 5.51 14.53 -24.00
CA PHE A 126 5.66 13.34 -24.81
C PHE A 126 4.39 12.48 -24.80
N ALA A 127 3.83 12.22 -23.63
CA ALA A 127 2.63 11.40 -23.48
C ALA A 127 1.44 12.00 -24.23
N ARG A 128 1.23 13.32 -24.14
CA ARG A 128 0.18 14.03 -24.88
C ARG A 128 0.39 13.95 -26.39
N THR A 129 1.64 14.24 -26.85
CA THR A 129 1.99 14.27 -28.28
C THR A 129 1.78 12.91 -28.93
N HIS A 130 2.18 11.85 -28.25
CA HIS A 130 2.13 10.49 -28.80
C HIS A 130 0.92 9.68 -28.33
N ARG A 131 0.00 10.29 -27.54
CA ARG A 131 -1.15 9.61 -26.92
C ARG A 131 -0.74 8.35 -26.15
N THR A 132 0.42 8.42 -25.49
CA THR A 132 0.96 7.33 -24.67
C THR A 132 0.29 7.39 -23.30
N PRO A 133 -0.40 6.34 -22.84
CA PRO A 133 -0.98 6.35 -21.49
C PRO A 133 0.11 6.38 -20.43
N VAL A 134 -0.12 7.09 -19.32
CA VAL A 134 0.85 7.25 -18.25
C VAL A 134 0.43 6.54 -16.97
N SER A 135 1.41 6.09 -16.18
CA SER A 135 1.23 5.69 -14.79
C SER A 135 2.20 6.47 -13.92
N ILE A 136 1.74 6.90 -12.74
CA ILE A 136 2.58 7.62 -11.77
C ILE A 136 3.06 6.61 -10.72
N ARG A 137 4.36 6.60 -10.42
CA ARG A 137 4.94 5.70 -9.44
C ARG A 137 5.82 6.44 -8.43
N GLY A 138 5.47 6.32 -7.14
CA GLY A 138 6.36 6.58 -6.02
C GLY A 138 6.96 5.25 -5.54
N GLY A 139 6.45 4.70 -4.40
CA GLY A 139 6.91 3.43 -3.83
C GLY A 139 6.55 2.15 -4.60
N GLY A 140 5.63 2.21 -5.56
CA GLY A 140 5.16 1.03 -6.30
C GLY A 140 4.28 0.07 -5.47
N HIS A 141 3.64 0.55 -4.41
CA HIS A 141 2.81 -0.22 -3.47
C HIS A 141 1.31 -0.22 -3.79
N SER A 142 0.89 0.24 -4.96
CA SER A 142 -0.53 0.17 -5.34
C SER A 142 -1.05 -1.27 -5.25
N TYR A 143 -2.08 -1.51 -4.47
CA TYR A 143 -2.67 -2.85 -4.28
C TYR A 143 -3.32 -3.39 -5.55
N ALA A 144 -3.75 -2.50 -6.45
CA ALA A 144 -4.29 -2.84 -7.76
C ALA A 144 -3.25 -2.76 -8.90
N GLY A 145 -1.97 -2.47 -8.60
CA GLY A 145 -0.90 -2.41 -9.60
C GLY A 145 -0.94 -1.19 -10.51
N TRP A 146 -1.75 -0.18 -10.23
CA TRP A 146 -1.98 0.97 -11.14
C TRP A 146 -0.82 1.97 -11.20
N SER A 147 0.22 1.79 -10.38
CA SER A 147 1.49 2.53 -10.56
C SER A 147 2.34 2.01 -11.74
N SER A 148 1.80 1.09 -12.55
CA SER A 148 2.38 0.56 -13.79
C SER A 148 1.23 0.13 -14.72
N GLY A 149 1.54 -0.43 -15.88
CA GLY A 149 0.55 -0.98 -16.81
C GLY A 149 1.16 -1.32 -18.17
N ASN A 150 0.50 -2.21 -18.91
CA ASN A 150 0.96 -2.61 -20.24
C ASN A 150 0.92 -1.42 -21.21
N GLY A 151 2.04 -1.21 -21.93
CA GLY A 151 2.15 -0.14 -22.93
C GLY A 151 2.19 1.29 -22.36
N ARG A 152 2.21 1.47 -21.03
CA ARG A 152 2.21 2.79 -20.39
C ARG A 152 3.64 3.34 -20.24
N LEU A 153 3.79 4.65 -20.29
CA LEU A 153 4.96 5.34 -19.77
C LEU A 153 4.78 5.46 -18.24
N VAL A 154 5.64 4.78 -17.48
CA VAL A 154 5.69 4.94 -16.02
C VAL A 154 6.57 6.14 -15.69
N ILE A 155 6.02 7.17 -15.07
CA ILE A 155 6.76 8.31 -14.54
C ILE A 155 7.03 8.04 -13.07
N ASP A 156 8.28 7.69 -12.75
CA ASP A 156 8.72 7.30 -11.42
C ASP A 156 9.46 8.44 -10.73
N VAL A 157 8.98 8.83 -9.56
CA VAL A 157 9.54 9.94 -8.78
C VAL A 157 10.54 9.50 -7.71
N SER A 158 11.05 8.27 -7.76
CA SER A 158 11.94 7.73 -6.71
C SER A 158 13.24 8.51 -6.51
N LYS A 159 13.70 9.27 -7.53
CA LYS A 159 14.88 10.16 -7.43
C LYS A 159 14.59 11.46 -6.66
N LEU A 160 13.30 11.81 -6.49
CA LEU A 160 12.87 13.00 -5.74
C LEU A 160 12.71 12.63 -4.25
N ASP A 161 13.78 12.28 -3.57
CA ASP A 161 13.75 11.73 -2.20
C ASP A 161 14.40 12.62 -1.14
N SER A 162 14.70 13.87 -1.49
CA SER A 162 15.33 14.84 -0.59
C SER A 162 14.48 15.14 0.65
N LEU A 163 15.15 15.43 1.77
CA LEU A 163 14.52 15.94 3.00
C LEU A 163 15.20 17.24 3.43
N SER A 164 14.40 18.25 3.73
CA SER A 164 14.87 19.51 4.30
C SER A 164 13.98 19.93 5.47
N TYR A 165 14.53 20.71 6.41
CA TYR A 165 13.94 20.96 7.71
C TYR A 165 13.90 22.46 8.00
N ALA A 166 12.79 22.93 8.56
CA ALA A 166 12.61 24.31 9.01
C ALA A 166 11.80 24.31 10.33
N GLY A 167 12.50 24.29 11.48
CA GLY A 167 11.86 24.21 12.79
C GLY A 167 11.03 22.93 12.94
N THR A 168 9.70 23.09 13.09
CA THR A 168 8.76 21.96 13.20
C THR A 168 8.20 21.52 11.85
N GLU A 169 8.67 22.09 10.74
CA GLU A 169 8.25 21.73 9.40
C GLU A 169 9.34 20.92 8.70
N THR A 170 8.93 20.02 7.83
CA THR A 170 9.84 19.27 6.96
C THR A 170 9.29 19.22 5.56
N ARG A 171 10.17 19.43 4.57
CA ARG A 171 9.87 19.19 3.15
C ARG A 171 10.45 17.85 2.77
N ILE A 172 9.65 17.02 2.14
CA ILE A 172 9.98 15.66 1.77
C ILE A 172 9.67 15.49 0.30
N GLY A 173 10.65 15.09 -0.49
CA GLY A 173 10.47 14.72 -1.88
C GLY A 173 9.53 13.55 -2.04
N ALA A 174 8.71 13.57 -3.06
CA ALA A 174 7.61 12.62 -3.27
C ALA A 174 8.07 11.15 -3.42
N GLY A 175 9.33 10.93 -3.78
CA GLY A 175 9.96 9.62 -3.94
C GLY A 175 10.50 9.01 -2.66
N ALA A 176 10.59 9.76 -1.56
CA ALA A 176 11.14 9.29 -0.29
C ALA A 176 10.38 8.06 0.24
N ARG A 177 11.13 7.08 0.75
CA ARG A 177 10.59 5.86 1.38
C ARG A 177 10.38 6.09 2.87
N LEU A 178 9.36 5.45 3.44
CA LEU A 178 9.00 5.66 4.85
C LEU A 178 10.14 5.30 5.81
N SER A 179 10.95 4.26 5.53
CA SER A 179 12.12 3.93 6.35
C SER A 179 13.11 5.09 6.46
N ALA A 180 13.45 5.72 5.31
CA ALA A 180 14.35 6.87 5.28
C ALA A 180 13.72 8.09 5.98
N VAL A 181 12.42 8.33 5.79
CA VAL A 181 11.68 9.41 6.46
C VAL A 181 11.71 9.25 7.98
N TYR A 182 11.41 8.04 8.49
CA TYR A 182 11.44 7.77 9.93
C TYR A 182 12.83 7.95 10.53
N ARG A 183 13.88 7.40 9.90
CA ARG A 183 15.27 7.58 10.36
C ARG A 183 15.65 9.06 10.43
N ALA A 184 15.42 9.78 9.35
CA ALA A 184 15.81 11.18 9.23
C ALA A 184 15.07 12.11 10.21
N LEU A 185 13.77 11.85 10.46
CA LEU A 185 12.98 12.62 11.42
C LEU A 185 13.27 12.22 12.86
N ALA A 186 13.37 10.92 13.16
CA ALA A 186 13.64 10.44 14.52
C ALA A 186 15.02 10.91 15.05
N ALA A 187 16.02 10.99 14.17
CA ALA A 187 17.32 11.59 14.51
C ALA A 187 17.23 13.05 15.02
N ARG A 188 16.07 13.70 14.79
CA ARG A 188 15.75 15.06 15.26
C ARG A 188 14.69 15.07 16.37
N GLY A 189 14.35 13.92 16.93
CA GLY A 189 13.26 13.78 17.90
C GLY A 189 11.88 14.09 17.31
N ARG A 190 11.71 13.94 15.99
CA ARG A 190 10.47 14.30 15.27
C ARG A 190 9.94 13.10 14.47
N THR A 191 8.66 13.18 14.09
CA THR A 191 8.00 12.21 13.21
C THR A 191 6.83 12.84 12.44
N ILE A 192 6.29 12.09 11.49
CA ILE A 192 4.96 12.27 10.91
C ILE A 192 4.13 11.00 11.16
N PRO A 193 2.81 11.07 11.35
CA PRO A 193 1.97 9.90 11.48
C PRO A 193 1.81 9.23 10.11
N ALA A 194 2.54 8.13 9.86
CA ALA A 194 2.54 7.44 8.59
C ALA A 194 2.51 5.91 8.79
N GLY A 195 2.37 5.16 7.71
CA GLY A 195 2.33 3.70 7.73
C GLY A 195 3.67 3.06 8.10
N SER A 196 3.67 1.77 8.37
CA SER A 196 4.84 1.04 8.85
C SER A 196 5.69 0.40 7.74
N CYS A 197 5.16 0.16 6.54
CA CYS A 197 5.91 -0.50 5.47
C CYS A 197 7.10 0.34 4.99
N PRO A 198 8.35 -0.16 5.07
CA PRO A 198 9.56 0.63 4.90
C PRO A 198 9.75 1.15 3.48
N THR A 199 9.30 0.40 2.48
CA THR A 199 9.47 0.69 1.05
C THR A 199 8.30 1.45 0.42
N VAL A 200 7.25 1.76 1.21
CA VAL A 200 6.14 2.61 0.76
C VAL A 200 6.66 4.02 0.50
N GLY A 201 6.23 4.60 -0.64
CA GLY A 201 6.52 5.99 -0.97
C GLY A 201 5.62 6.95 -0.19
N VAL A 202 6.22 7.99 0.39
CA VAL A 202 5.51 8.97 1.23
C VAL A 202 4.35 9.64 0.48
N ALA A 203 4.52 9.95 -0.81
CA ALA A 203 3.50 10.65 -1.58
C ALA A 203 2.23 9.80 -1.76
N GLY A 204 2.35 8.57 -2.28
CA GLY A 204 1.18 7.71 -2.49
C GLY A 204 0.40 7.46 -1.20
N LEU A 205 1.10 7.24 -0.09
CA LEU A 205 0.48 7.07 1.22
C LEU A 205 -0.29 8.32 1.65
N THR A 206 0.35 9.50 1.62
CA THR A 206 -0.23 10.76 2.08
C THR A 206 -1.46 11.16 1.28
N LEU A 207 -1.38 11.03 -0.05
CA LEU A 207 -2.43 11.48 -0.97
C LEU A 207 -3.75 10.72 -0.82
N GLY A 208 -3.73 9.49 -0.29
CA GLY A 208 -4.93 8.74 0.05
C GLY A 208 -5.32 8.78 1.53
N GLY A 209 -4.64 9.60 2.34
CA GLY A 209 -4.87 9.72 3.78
C GLY A 209 -3.64 9.38 4.59
N GLY A 210 -3.26 8.12 4.61
CA GLY A 210 -2.11 7.59 5.37
C GLY A 210 -2.44 7.38 6.85
N HIS A 211 -2.58 6.14 7.28
CA HIS A 211 -2.72 5.80 8.69
C HIS A 211 -1.53 4.98 9.19
N GLY A 212 -1.26 5.04 10.48
CA GLY A 212 -0.21 4.28 11.13
C GLY A 212 -0.37 4.26 12.64
N VAL A 213 0.64 3.74 13.32
CA VAL A 213 0.62 3.46 14.77
C VAL A 213 0.54 4.70 15.66
N THR A 214 0.71 5.90 15.12
CA THR A 214 0.56 7.17 15.85
C THR A 214 -0.64 8.00 15.39
N SER A 215 -1.49 7.45 14.51
CA SER A 215 -2.60 8.23 13.92
C SER A 215 -3.65 8.65 14.95
N ARG A 216 -3.86 7.87 16.03
CA ARG A 216 -4.79 8.28 17.08
C ARG A 216 -4.32 9.54 17.80
N ALA A 217 -3.00 9.67 18.01
CA ALA A 217 -2.40 10.85 18.65
C ALA A 217 -2.29 12.06 17.70
N TYR A 218 -1.90 11.83 16.46
CA TYR A 218 -1.45 12.90 15.56
C TYR A 218 -2.30 13.11 14.30
N GLY A 219 -3.33 12.28 14.08
CA GLY A 219 -4.13 12.29 12.86
C GLY A 219 -3.54 11.39 11.76
N LEU A 220 -4.12 11.47 10.57
CA LEU A 220 -3.59 10.83 9.38
C LEU A 220 -2.36 11.58 8.86
N THR A 221 -1.56 10.96 7.99
CA THR A 221 -0.42 11.62 7.34
C THR A 221 -0.85 12.90 6.60
N CYS A 222 -1.99 12.85 5.90
CA CYS A 222 -2.54 14.01 5.19
C CYS A 222 -3.03 15.15 6.11
N ASP A 223 -3.28 14.87 7.40
CA ASP A 223 -3.68 15.88 8.38
C ASP A 223 -2.49 16.72 8.85
N SER A 224 -1.28 16.17 8.71
CA SER A 224 -0.02 16.87 8.97
C SER A 224 0.51 17.63 7.74
N LEU A 225 -0.10 17.46 6.55
CA LEU A 225 0.32 18.13 5.34
C LEU A 225 0.03 19.63 5.40
N LEU A 226 1.02 20.47 5.12
CA LEU A 226 0.94 21.93 5.06
C LEU A 226 0.87 22.43 3.63
N SER A 227 1.62 21.81 2.72
CA SER A 227 1.56 22.13 1.29
C SER A 227 2.07 20.96 0.44
N ALA A 228 1.71 20.96 -0.84
CA ALA A 228 2.24 20.07 -1.86
C ALA A 228 2.63 20.85 -3.11
N THR A 229 3.73 20.47 -3.75
CA THR A 229 4.08 20.90 -5.10
C THR A 229 3.63 19.83 -6.08
N VAL A 230 2.93 20.24 -7.14
CA VAL A 230 2.26 19.35 -8.11
C VAL A 230 2.56 19.83 -9.51
N VAL A 231 2.89 18.92 -10.43
CA VAL A 231 2.89 19.15 -11.87
C VAL A 231 1.59 18.58 -12.44
N THR A 232 0.73 19.43 -12.99
CA THR A 232 -0.58 19.07 -13.55
C THR A 232 -0.47 18.47 -14.94
N ALA A 233 -1.58 17.95 -15.50
CA ALA A 233 -1.59 17.26 -16.78
C ALA A 233 -1.07 18.10 -17.96
N ASP A 234 -1.23 19.42 -17.90
CA ASP A 234 -0.71 20.38 -18.89
C ASP A 234 0.78 20.73 -18.70
N GLY A 235 1.43 20.23 -17.64
CA GLY A 235 2.81 20.52 -17.28
C GLY A 235 2.98 21.74 -16.37
N THR A 236 1.89 22.38 -15.93
CA THR A 236 1.96 23.53 -15.03
C THR A 236 2.38 23.10 -13.62
N ARG A 237 3.36 23.81 -13.04
CA ARG A 237 3.77 23.63 -11.65
C ARG A 237 2.89 24.46 -10.73
N LEU A 238 2.24 23.82 -9.77
CA LEU A 238 1.40 24.47 -8.76
C LEU A 238 1.90 24.16 -7.35
N THR A 239 1.76 25.12 -6.45
CA THR A 239 1.79 24.88 -5.02
C THR A 239 0.35 24.91 -4.49
N ALA A 240 -0.05 23.85 -3.81
CA ALA A 240 -1.36 23.72 -3.17
C ALA A 240 -1.17 23.75 -1.65
N ASP A 241 -1.82 24.71 -0.98
CA ASP A 241 -1.81 24.89 0.48
C ASP A 241 -3.12 25.57 0.95
N ALA A 242 -3.19 25.96 2.22
CA ALA A 242 -4.37 26.59 2.80
C ALA A 242 -4.72 27.96 2.18
N GLN A 243 -3.83 28.62 1.44
CA GLN A 243 -3.99 29.93 0.83
C GLN A 243 -4.05 29.86 -0.71
N ARG A 244 -3.33 28.90 -1.31
CA ARG A 244 -3.17 28.76 -2.76
C ARG A 244 -3.72 27.42 -3.24
N ASN A 245 -4.49 27.43 -4.34
CA ASN A 245 -5.08 26.22 -4.92
C ASN A 245 -5.79 25.36 -3.85
N GLN A 246 -6.60 26.00 -3.02
CA GLN A 246 -7.22 25.42 -1.81
C GLN A 246 -8.05 24.17 -2.12
N ASP A 247 -8.77 24.17 -3.24
CA ASP A 247 -9.57 23.03 -3.67
C ASP A 247 -8.69 21.83 -4.05
N LEU A 248 -7.57 22.09 -4.74
CA LEU A 248 -6.57 21.05 -5.03
C LEU A 248 -5.96 20.54 -3.73
N PHE A 249 -5.58 21.43 -2.81
CA PHE A 249 -5.05 21.06 -1.51
C PHE A 249 -6.02 20.19 -0.70
N TRP A 250 -7.31 20.53 -0.73
CA TRP A 250 -8.35 19.72 -0.13
C TRP A 250 -8.41 18.32 -0.76
N ALA A 251 -8.38 18.23 -2.09
CA ALA A 251 -8.45 16.97 -2.83
C ALA A 251 -7.22 16.08 -2.60
N LEU A 252 -6.02 16.67 -2.53
CA LEU A 252 -4.76 15.95 -2.27
C LEU A 252 -4.73 15.28 -0.89
N ARG A 253 -5.58 15.71 0.05
CA ARG A 253 -5.68 15.14 1.38
C ARG A 253 -6.76 14.06 1.47
N GLY A 254 -6.60 12.97 0.67
CA GLY A 254 -7.47 11.80 0.70
C GLY A 254 -7.91 11.26 -0.67
N ALA A 255 -7.73 12.04 -1.76
CA ALA A 255 -8.10 11.61 -3.11
C ALA A 255 -7.04 11.95 -4.16
N GLY A 256 -5.82 12.28 -3.73
CA GLY A 256 -4.77 12.75 -4.63
C GLY A 256 -4.06 11.66 -5.44
N ASN A 257 -4.28 10.38 -5.13
CA ASN A 257 -3.54 9.25 -5.69
C ASN A 257 -3.65 9.16 -7.23
N GLY A 258 -2.78 9.88 -7.95
CA GLY A 258 -2.71 9.86 -9.41
C GLY A 258 -3.90 10.51 -10.12
N ASN A 259 -4.73 11.31 -9.45
CA ASN A 259 -5.93 11.89 -10.04
C ASN A 259 -5.74 13.29 -10.63
N PHE A 260 -4.90 14.14 -10.02
CA PHE A 260 -4.87 15.57 -10.32
C PHE A 260 -3.53 16.07 -10.85
N GLY A 261 -2.50 15.25 -10.80
CA GLY A 261 -1.14 15.61 -11.17
C GLY A 261 -0.10 14.73 -10.49
N ILE A 262 1.16 15.00 -10.78
CA ILE A 262 2.33 14.34 -10.21
C ILE A 262 2.86 15.23 -9.09
N VAL A 263 2.76 14.76 -7.86
CA VAL A 263 3.34 15.44 -6.69
C VAL A 263 4.85 15.24 -6.69
N THR A 264 5.59 16.33 -6.49
CA THR A 264 7.06 16.33 -6.48
C THR A 264 7.64 16.59 -5.09
N GLU A 265 6.94 17.36 -4.25
CA GLU A 265 7.34 17.67 -2.89
C GLU A 265 6.11 17.80 -1.98
N LEU A 266 6.27 17.40 -0.72
CA LEU A 266 5.28 17.52 0.35
C LEU A 266 5.91 18.25 1.54
N CYS A 267 5.25 19.27 2.09
CA CYS A 267 5.65 19.94 3.31
C CYS A 267 4.74 19.51 4.46
N PHE A 268 5.32 19.01 5.54
CA PHE A 268 4.59 18.52 6.71
C PHE A 268 4.89 19.33 7.97
N ARG A 269 3.89 19.50 8.83
CA ARG A 269 4.11 19.71 10.25
C ARG A 269 4.55 18.40 10.87
N THR A 270 5.66 18.43 11.61
CA THR A 270 6.16 17.27 12.33
C THR A 270 5.68 17.26 13.78
N HIS A 271 5.66 16.08 14.38
CA HIS A 271 5.26 15.82 15.76
C HIS A 271 6.45 15.31 16.58
N PRO A 272 6.40 15.36 17.93
CA PRO A 272 7.40 14.72 18.76
C PRO A 272 7.50 13.21 18.50
N ALA A 273 8.73 12.69 18.53
CA ALA A 273 9.02 11.26 18.48
C ALA A 273 9.69 10.83 19.79
N PRO A 274 8.94 10.70 20.90
CA PRO A 274 9.49 10.28 22.19
C PRO A 274 9.84 8.79 22.15
N GLU A 275 10.46 8.28 23.23
CA GLU A 275 10.41 6.85 23.50
C GLU A 275 8.95 6.38 23.55
N VAL A 276 8.69 5.18 23.04
CA VAL A 276 7.37 4.56 23.00
C VAL A 276 7.37 3.25 23.74
N VAL A 277 6.19 2.82 24.16
CA VAL A 277 5.99 1.47 24.69
C VAL A 277 5.25 0.66 23.64
N VAL A 278 5.85 -0.44 23.22
CA VAL A 278 5.22 -1.40 22.29
C VAL A 278 4.80 -2.63 23.07
N ALA A 279 3.64 -3.16 22.76
CA ALA A 279 3.15 -4.40 23.35
C ALA A 279 2.58 -5.32 22.28
N ASP A 280 2.86 -6.62 22.45
CA ASP A 280 2.29 -7.70 21.68
C ASP A 280 1.68 -8.72 22.65
N ALA A 281 0.42 -9.11 22.41
CA ALA A 281 -0.25 -10.11 23.20
C ALA A 281 -0.98 -11.11 22.31
N SER A 282 -1.02 -12.37 22.71
CA SER A 282 -1.75 -13.40 21.95
C SER A 282 -2.62 -14.24 22.87
N TRP A 283 -3.72 -14.76 22.30
CA TRP A 283 -4.66 -15.66 22.97
C TRP A 283 -4.85 -16.94 22.14
N PRO A 284 -5.31 -18.03 22.77
CA PRO A 284 -5.77 -19.19 22.02
C PRO A 284 -6.92 -18.81 21.09
N TRP A 285 -7.01 -19.43 19.91
CA TRP A 285 -8.08 -19.14 18.95
C TRP A 285 -9.49 -19.29 19.52
N SER A 286 -9.69 -20.20 20.47
CA SER A 286 -10.97 -20.36 21.19
C SER A 286 -11.45 -19.10 21.93
N LYS A 287 -10.56 -18.13 22.13
CA LYS A 287 -10.86 -16.82 22.73
C LYS A 287 -11.07 -15.70 21.69
N ALA A 288 -10.97 -16.00 20.40
CA ALA A 288 -11.01 -14.97 19.34
C ALA A 288 -12.31 -14.15 19.35
N ASP A 289 -13.48 -14.78 19.48
CA ASP A 289 -14.77 -14.05 19.56
C ASP A 289 -14.86 -13.16 20.80
N THR A 290 -14.43 -13.67 21.96
CA THR A 290 -14.44 -12.93 23.22
C THR A 290 -13.48 -11.74 23.18
N LEU A 291 -12.25 -11.97 22.67
CA LEU A 291 -11.26 -10.90 22.52
C LEU A 291 -11.76 -9.84 21.53
N LEU A 292 -12.31 -10.24 20.39
CA LEU A 292 -12.87 -9.31 19.41
C LEU A 292 -14.04 -8.51 20.01
N ALA A 293 -14.92 -9.15 20.80
CA ALA A 293 -16.02 -8.48 21.47
C ALA A 293 -15.52 -7.39 22.43
N ALA A 294 -14.50 -7.71 23.24
CA ALA A 294 -13.92 -6.78 24.19
C ALA A 294 -13.09 -5.67 23.50
N TRP A 295 -12.21 -6.05 22.55
CA TRP A 295 -11.31 -5.11 21.88
C TRP A 295 -12.04 -4.05 21.06
N GLN A 296 -13.09 -4.37 20.34
CA GLN A 296 -13.83 -3.39 19.53
C GLN A 296 -14.54 -2.29 20.35
N GLN A 297 -14.72 -2.53 21.65
CA GLN A 297 -15.16 -1.50 22.60
C GLN A 297 -13.93 -0.78 23.19
N TRP A 298 -12.94 -1.53 23.62
CA TRP A 298 -11.76 -1.04 24.29
C TRP A 298 -10.86 -0.19 23.37
N GLY A 299 -10.51 -0.68 22.18
CA GLY A 299 -9.49 -0.07 21.31
C GLY A 299 -9.83 1.36 20.87
N PRO A 300 -11.02 1.63 20.30
CA PRO A 300 -11.42 2.98 19.90
C PRO A 300 -11.57 3.98 21.06
N GLU A 301 -11.85 3.50 22.28
CA GLU A 301 -12.09 4.32 23.47
C GLU A 301 -10.82 4.57 24.30
N GLN A 302 -9.66 4.04 23.89
CA GLN A 302 -8.41 4.33 24.60
C GLN A 302 -8.04 5.82 24.48
N PRO A 303 -7.22 6.34 25.43
CA PRO A 303 -6.58 7.64 25.26
C PRO A 303 -5.84 7.73 23.92
N ASP A 304 -5.69 8.95 23.39
CA ASP A 304 -5.15 9.19 22.03
C ASP A 304 -3.74 8.63 21.84
N GLU A 305 -2.93 8.61 22.87
CA GLU A 305 -1.57 8.07 22.88
C GLU A 305 -1.51 6.55 22.73
N ILE A 306 -2.62 5.82 22.91
CA ILE A 306 -2.67 4.37 22.78
C ILE A 306 -3.33 3.99 21.43
N TRP A 307 -2.53 3.45 20.52
CA TRP A 307 -2.99 2.82 19.29
C TRP A 307 -3.01 1.30 19.45
N SER A 308 -3.94 0.62 18.79
CA SER A 308 -3.98 -0.84 18.76
C SER A 308 -4.52 -1.40 17.47
N ALA A 309 -4.07 -2.61 17.11
CA ALA A 309 -4.62 -3.43 16.05
C ALA A 309 -4.80 -4.88 16.52
N LEU A 310 -5.95 -5.46 16.17
CA LEU A 310 -6.25 -6.87 16.40
C LEU A 310 -6.05 -7.64 15.10
N HIS A 311 -5.20 -8.66 15.13
CA HIS A 311 -4.85 -9.48 13.97
C HIS A 311 -5.45 -10.88 14.12
N LEU A 312 -6.24 -11.29 13.13
CA LEU A 312 -6.75 -12.64 12.98
C LEU A 312 -6.14 -13.23 11.72
N ALA A 313 -5.48 -14.38 11.81
CA ALA A 313 -4.79 -14.96 10.67
C ALA A 313 -4.90 -16.49 10.64
N ALA A 314 -4.82 -17.07 9.46
CA ALA A 314 -4.81 -18.49 9.23
C ALA A 314 -3.89 -18.85 8.07
N GLY A 315 -3.15 -19.95 8.20
CA GLY A 315 -2.48 -20.60 7.09
C GLY A 315 -3.37 -21.65 6.44
N PRO A 316 -2.97 -22.19 5.26
CA PRO A 316 -3.68 -23.27 4.60
C PRO A 316 -3.38 -24.64 5.25
N GLY A 317 -4.00 -25.73 4.75
CA GLY A 317 -3.65 -27.10 5.10
C GLY A 317 -4.04 -27.52 6.51
N GLY A 318 -5.17 -27.03 7.05
CA GLY A 318 -5.66 -27.39 8.38
C GLY A 318 -4.91 -26.73 9.53
N SER A 319 -4.14 -25.65 9.28
CA SER A 319 -3.43 -24.90 10.32
C SER A 319 -4.38 -24.34 11.37
N THR A 320 -3.92 -24.21 12.61
CA THR A 320 -4.70 -23.54 13.66
C THR A 320 -4.66 -22.02 13.43
N PRO A 321 -5.81 -21.34 13.34
CA PRO A 321 -5.83 -19.90 13.25
C PRO A 321 -5.24 -19.23 14.50
N THR A 322 -4.78 -17.99 14.35
CA THR A 322 -4.16 -17.19 15.40
C THR A 322 -4.93 -15.89 15.61
N VAL A 323 -4.92 -15.40 16.84
CA VAL A 323 -5.39 -14.07 17.19
C VAL A 323 -4.37 -13.39 18.08
N SER A 324 -3.99 -12.15 17.71
CA SER A 324 -3.01 -11.36 18.45
C SER A 324 -3.38 -9.87 18.44
N LEU A 325 -2.92 -9.17 19.46
CA LEU A 325 -3.08 -7.74 19.66
C LEU A 325 -1.71 -7.07 19.57
N ALA A 326 -1.57 -6.07 18.71
CA ALA A 326 -0.44 -5.16 18.69
C ALA A 326 -0.86 -3.81 19.26
N VAL A 327 -0.03 -3.22 20.11
CA VAL A 327 -0.29 -1.92 20.75
C VAL A 327 0.97 -1.05 20.72
N LEU A 328 0.80 0.23 20.45
CA LEU A 328 1.82 1.25 20.68
C LEU A 328 1.25 2.33 21.60
N SER A 329 2.03 2.74 22.59
CA SER A 329 1.70 3.87 23.48
C SER A 329 2.82 4.90 23.47
N LEU A 330 2.43 6.18 23.35
CA LEU A 330 3.29 7.34 23.59
C LEU A 330 3.39 7.69 25.09
N GLY A 331 2.61 7.00 25.94
CA GLY A 331 2.56 7.16 27.40
C GLY A 331 3.52 6.24 28.13
N THR A 332 3.20 5.97 29.40
CA THR A 332 4.04 5.14 30.26
C THR A 332 3.80 3.64 30.08
N GLU A 333 4.79 2.84 30.44
CA GLU A 333 4.67 1.37 30.42
C GLU A 333 3.57 0.89 31.39
N GLN A 334 3.44 1.54 32.57
CA GLN A 334 2.42 1.16 33.54
C GLN A 334 1.00 1.45 33.05
N ASP A 335 0.80 2.60 32.39
CA ASP A 335 -0.51 2.94 31.81
C ASP A 335 -0.92 1.93 30.74
N LEU A 336 0.04 1.51 29.90
CA LEU A 336 -0.20 0.50 28.88
C LEU A 336 -0.52 -0.87 29.47
N LYS A 337 0.23 -1.31 30.50
CA LYS A 337 -0.06 -2.56 31.23
C LYS A 337 -1.47 -2.52 31.82
N ASN A 338 -1.80 -1.45 32.54
CA ASN A 338 -3.13 -1.25 33.11
C ASN A 338 -4.23 -1.27 32.04
N ALA A 339 -3.96 -0.72 30.84
CA ALA A 339 -4.91 -0.73 29.73
C ALA A 339 -5.13 -2.15 29.18
N ILE A 340 -4.06 -2.93 29.02
CA ILE A 340 -4.13 -4.33 28.58
C ILE A 340 -4.83 -5.21 29.63
N ASP A 341 -4.56 -5.01 30.93
CA ASP A 341 -5.22 -5.74 32.01
C ASP A 341 -6.74 -5.45 32.00
N ARG A 342 -7.17 -4.20 31.79
CA ARG A 342 -8.58 -3.85 31.62
C ARG A 342 -9.25 -4.55 30.43
N LEU A 343 -8.51 -4.76 29.34
CA LEU A 343 -9.02 -5.53 28.20
C LEU A 343 -9.17 -7.02 28.55
N ALA A 344 -8.17 -7.58 29.23
CA ALA A 344 -8.11 -9.00 29.57
C ALA A 344 -9.16 -9.40 30.64
N ASP A 345 -9.19 -8.64 31.73
CA ASP A 345 -9.94 -9.01 32.95
C ASP A 345 -11.22 -8.19 33.14
N GLY A 346 -11.50 -7.23 32.26
CA GLY A 346 -12.76 -6.47 32.28
C GLY A 346 -13.98 -7.33 32.00
N PRO A 347 -15.21 -6.82 32.24
CA PRO A 347 -16.45 -7.55 31.99
C PRO A 347 -16.54 -8.05 30.55
N GLY A 348 -16.64 -9.37 30.36
CA GLY A 348 -16.64 -10.00 29.03
C GLY A 348 -15.28 -10.08 28.36
N GLY A 349 -14.19 -9.84 29.08
CA GLY A 349 -12.84 -9.95 28.59
C GLY A 349 -12.40 -11.40 28.31
N PRO A 350 -11.35 -11.60 27.51
CA PRO A 350 -10.86 -12.93 27.12
C PRO A 350 -10.15 -13.67 28.25
N GLY A 351 -9.85 -13.01 29.37
CA GLY A 351 -8.95 -13.50 30.42
C GLY A 351 -7.48 -13.33 30.02
N SER A 352 -6.58 -13.86 30.86
CA SER A 352 -5.15 -13.73 30.67
C SER A 352 -4.69 -14.19 29.29
N ALA A 353 -3.81 -13.39 28.67
CA ALA A 353 -3.18 -13.74 27.39
C ALA A 353 -2.25 -14.95 27.56
N ARG A 354 -2.10 -15.73 26.49
CA ARG A 354 -1.12 -16.82 26.41
C ARG A 354 0.32 -16.30 26.44
N SER A 355 0.55 -15.19 25.80
CA SER A 355 1.83 -14.48 25.80
C SER A 355 1.60 -12.98 25.80
N VAL A 356 2.41 -12.25 26.57
CA VAL A 356 2.44 -10.77 26.58
C VAL A 356 3.90 -10.35 26.56
N SER A 357 4.22 -9.42 25.68
CA SER A 357 5.50 -8.73 25.66
C SER A 357 5.23 -7.23 25.71
N VAL A 358 5.78 -6.53 26.70
CA VAL A 358 5.71 -5.07 26.81
C VAL A 358 7.15 -4.54 26.88
N ARG A 359 7.49 -3.61 26.00
CA ARG A 359 8.87 -3.11 25.88
C ARG A 359 8.89 -1.63 25.58
N ARG A 360 9.72 -0.89 26.29
CA ARG A 360 10.09 0.49 25.95
C ARG A 360 11.11 0.48 24.81
N ARG A 361 10.93 1.35 23.81
CA ARG A 361 11.77 1.45 22.62
C ARG A 361 11.98 2.92 22.25
N GLY A 362 13.14 3.23 21.66
CA GLY A 362 13.28 4.45 20.90
C GLY A 362 12.28 4.48 19.74
N TYR A 363 11.80 5.67 19.35
CA TYR A 363 10.78 5.80 18.30
C TYR A 363 11.22 5.15 17.00
N GLU A 364 12.45 5.44 16.54
CA GLU A 364 13.01 4.83 15.31
C GLU A 364 13.03 3.31 15.40
N GLU A 365 13.55 2.77 16.52
CA GLU A 365 13.62 1.32 16.73
C GLU A 365 12.24 0.67 16.66
N ALA A 366 11.22 1.31 17.24
CA ALA A 366 9.85 0.83 17.17
C ALA A 366 9.32 0.85 15.74
N MET A 367 9.51 1.96 14.99
CA MET A 367 9.07 2.05 13.60
C MET A 367 9.77 1.03 12.71
N LEU A 368 11.08 0.84 12.86
CA LEU A 368 11.84 -0.19 12.13
C LEU A 368 11.43 -1.62 12.55
N GLY A 369 11.01 -1.82 13.80
CA GLY A 369 10.39 -3.07 14.26
C GLY A 369 9.11 -3.39 13.49
N TYR A 370 8.17 -2.46 13.41
CA TYR A 370 6.95 -2.60 12.61
C TYR A 370 7.24 -2.73 11.11
N ALA A 371 8.33 -2.16 10.64
CA ALA A 371 8.79 -2.24 9.25
C ALA A 371 9.43 -3.58 8.88
N GLY A 372 9.66 -4.49 9.83
CA GLY A 372 10.44 -5.70 9.59
C GLY A 372 11.95 -5.44 9.38
N CYS A 373 12.41 -4.24 9.74
CA CYS A 373 13.80 -3.78 9.55
C CYS A 373 14.60 -3.67 10.87
N ALA A 374 14.11 -4.27 11.95
CA ALA A 374 14.81 -4.22 13.25
C ALA A 374 16.24 -4.73 13.10
N GLY A 375 17.22 -3.89 13.45
CA GLY A 375 18.63 -4.21 13.36
C GLY A 375 19.24 -4.10 11.95
N TYR A 376 18.48 -3.76 10.93
CA TYR A 376 19.02 -3.54 9.60
C TYR A 376 19.58 -2.12 9.45
N PRO A 377 20.76 -1.94 8.84
CA PRO A 377 21.19 -0.65 8.34
C PRO A 377 20.25 -0.17 7.23
N GLU A 378 20.34 1.10 6.86
CA GLU A 378 19.38 1.72 5.92
C GLU A 378 19.32 1.01 4.57
N GLU A 379 20.47 0.65 4.01
CA GLU A 379 20.60 -0.02 2.73
C GLU A 379 19.96 -1.40 2.69
N GLN A 380 19.97 -2.14 3.82
CA GLN A 380 19.30 -3.43 3.92
C GLN A 380 17.78 -3.30 4.10
N CYS A 381 17.31 -2.15 4.61
CA CYS A 381 15.89 -1.86 4.72
C CYS A 381 15.27 -1.37 3.41
N ARG A 382 15.75 -1.89 2.28
CA ARG A 382 15.31 -1.62 0.91
C ARG A 382 15.10 -2.91 0.14
N LEU A 383 14.39 -2.83 -0.97
CA LEU A 383 14.33 -3.92 -1.94
C LEU A 383 15.68 -4.04 -2.67
N PRO A 384 16.12 -5.25 -3.02
CA PRO A 384 17.37 -5.46 -3.77
C PRO A 384 17.25 -4.92 -5.20
N GLY A 385 18.35 -4.35 -5.71
CA GLY A 385 18.48 -3.86 -7.09
C GLY A 385 19.25 -2.56 -7.20
N THR A 386 19.49 -2.14 -8.44
CA THR A 386 20.29 -0.96 -8.81
C THR A 386 19.44 0.24 -9.23
N THR A 387 18.13 0.03 -9.49
CA THR A 387 17.24 1.11 -9.92
C THR A 387 16.90 2.06 -8.75
N PRO A 388 16.55 3.33 -9.02
CA PRO A 388 16.19 4.28 -7.97
C PRO A 388 15.15 3.75 -6.96
N GLY A 389 15.37 4.02 -5.67
CA GLY A 389 14.55 3.53 -4.56
C GLY A 389 14.87 2.10 -4.11
N ARG A 390 15.85 1.42 -4.72
CA ARG A 390 16.40 0.12 -4.34
C ARG A 390 17.85 0.24 -3.88
N ASP A 391 18.40 -0.84 -3.34
CA ASP A 391 19.82 -0.93 -2.98
C ASP A 391 20.35 -2.33 -3.33
N PRO A 392 21.56 -2.47 -3.90
CA PRO A 392 22.15 -3.80 -4.17
C PRO A 392 22.27 -4.68 -2.91
N ARG A 393 22.38 -4.05 -1.72
CA ARG A 393 22.44 -4.74 -0.42
C ARG A 393 21.05 -4.90 0.22
N GLY A 394 19.98 -4.50 -0.47
CA GLY A 394 18.61 -4.59 0.02
C GLY A 394 18.26 -6.03 0.44
N ALA A 395 17.69 -6.17 1.64
CA ALA A 395 17.36 -7.47 2.23
C ALA A 395 15.84 -7.74 2.29
N LEU A 396 15.03 -6.76 1.90
CA LEU A 396 13.57 -6.90 1.96
C LEU A 396 13.03 -7.71 0.78
N GLY A 397 12.04 -8.54 1.07
CA GLY A 397 11.30 -9.29 0.08
C GLY A 397 10.14 -8.50 -0.53
N ARG A 398 9.61 -9.01 -1.64
CA ARG A 398 8.36 -8.60 -2.27
C ARG A 398 7.29 -9.65 -1.95
N GLU A 399 6.04 -9.24 -1.92
CA GLU A 399 4.93 -10.11 -1.53
C GLU A 399 3.95 -10.32 -2.68
N THR A 400 3.19 -11.43 -2.62
CA THR A 400 2.10 -11.74 -3.56
C THR A 400 0.81 -11.82 -2.80
N TYR A 401 -0.11 -10.88 -3.03
CA TYR A 401 -1.39 -10.83 -2.33
C TYR A 401 -2.49 -10.12 -3.11
N ALA A 402 -3.71 -10.34 -2.66
CA ALA A 402 -4.87 -9.48 -2.93
C ALA A 402 -5.42 -8.95 -1.61
N ALA A 403 -6.01 -7.77 -1.63
CA ALA A 403 -6.54 -7.13 -0.45
C ALA A 403 -7.87 -6.42 -0.71
N ALA A 404 -8.64 -6.26 0.35
CA ALA A 404 -9.86 -5.45 0.42
C ALA A 404 -9.92 -4.74 1.78
N SER A 405 -10.85 -3.81 1.95
CA SER A 405 -11.03 -3.11 3.22
C SER A 405 -12.47 -2.70 3.49
N ASP A 406 -12.78 -2.53 4.76
CA ASP A 406 -14.03 -1.95 5.23
C ASP A 406 -13.77 -0.99 6.39
N PHE A 407 -14.55 0.08 6.48
CA PHE A 407 -14.70 0.87 7.70
C PHE A 407 -15.93 0.40 8.50
N PHE A 408 -15.80 0.46 9.81
CA PHE A 408 -16.87 0.16 10.75
C PHE A 408 -17.15 1.35 11.66
N ASP A 409 -18.35 1.89 11.57
CA ASP A 409 -18.80 3.02 12.41
C ASP A 409 -19.40 2.53 13.75
N ARG A 410 -19.65 1.24 13.85
CA ARG A 410 -20.22 0.57 15.02
C ARG A 410 -19.50 -0.74 15.30
N SER A 411 -19.60 -1.20 16.53
CA SER A 411 -19.13 -2.53 16.92
C SER A 411 -19.89 -3.64 16.20
N LEU A 412 -19.20 -4.71 15.85
CA LEU A 412 -19.78 -5.91 15.27
C LEU A 412 -20.74 -6.59 16.27
N SER A 413 -21.90 -6.97 15.80
CA SER A 413 -22.80 -7.86 16.55
C SER A 413 -22.18 -9.24 16.75
N ALA A 414 -22.74 -10.06 17.61
CA ALA A 414 -22.30 -11.45 17.76
C ALA A 414 -22.34 -12.24 16.45
N ALA A 415 -23.31 -11.95 15.57
CA ALA A 415 -23.37 -12.55 14.24
C ALA A 415 -22.24 -12.07 13.33
N GLY A 416 -21.88 -10.77 13.38
CA GLY A 416 -20.75 -10.19 12.63
C GLY A 416 -19.41 -10.75 13.08
N ARG A 417 -19.19 -10.89 14.39
CA ARG A 417 -17.97 -11.51 14.94
C ARG A 417 -17.83 -12.97 14.51
N ARG A 418 -18.92 -13.76 14.60
CA ARG A 418 -18.92 -15.14 14.09
C ARG A 418 -18.65 -15.21 12.58
N ALA A 419 -19.21 -14.29 11.79
CA ALA A 419 -18.93 -14.24 10.36
C ALA A 419 -17.44 -13.99 10.08
N LEU A 420 -16.81 -13.08 10.84
CA LEU A 420 -15.38 -12.78 10.72
C LEU A 420 -14.50 -13.98 11.11
N THR A 421 -14.73 -14.60 12.27
CA THR A 421 -13.95 -15.77 12.72
C THR A 421 -14.12 -16.95 11.77
N THR A 422 -15.35 -17.23 11.30
CA THR A 422 -15.62 -18.26 10.28
C THR A 422 -14.91 -17.97 8.96
N ALA A 423 -14.85 -16.70 8.55
CA ALA A 423 -14.13 -16.32 7.32
C ALA A 423 -12.63 -16.61 7.44
N VAL A 424 -12.01 -16.28 8.57
CA VAL A 424 -10.59 -16.59 8.84
C VAL A 424 -10.36 -18.09 8.89
N GLU A 425 -11.18 -18.86 9.61
CA GLU A 425 -11.11 -20.32 9.65
C GLU A 425 -11.26 -20.93 8.24
N GLY A 426 -12.02 -20.30 7.36
CA GLY A 426 -12.21 -20.74 5.99
C GLY A 426 -10.90 -20.89 5.21
N PHE A 427 -9.87 -20.09 5.52
CA PHE A 427 -8.58 -20.16 4.85
C PHE A 427 -7.83 -21.48 5.15
N THR A 428 -8.02 -22.06 6.33
CA THR A 428 -7.36 -23.33 6.71
C THR A 428 -7.73 -24.49 5.80
N ARG A 429 -8.85 -24.40 5.07
CA ARG A 429 -9.33 -25.44 4.14
C ARG A 429 -8.63 -25.41 2.79
N LEU A 430 -7.87 -24.33 2.49
CA LEU A 430 -7.11 -24.24 1.26
C LEU A 430 -5.94 -25.25 1.27
N PRO A 431 -5.53 -25.77 0.09
CA PRO A 431 -4.42 -26.72 0.00
C PRO A 431 -3.11 -26.14 0.52
N ALA A 432 -2.37 -26.91 1.35
CA ALA A 432 -1.08 -26.48 1.90
C ALA A 432 -0.04 -26.16 0.81
N ALA A 433 -0.10 -26.84 -0.33
CA ALA A 433 0.82 -26.63 -1.45
C ALA A 433 0.80 -25.19 -2.01
N GLN A 434 -0.28 -24.48 -1.87
CA GLN A 434 -0.42 -23.10 -2.35
C GLN A 434 0.33 -22.09 -1.46
N GLY A 435 0.61 -22.43 -0.21
CA GLY A 435 1.27 -21.54 0.75
C GLY A 435 0.50 -20.27 1.03
N GLY A 436 1.20 -19.30 1.59
CA GLY A 436 0.61 -17.99 1.92
C GLY A 436 -0.22 -18.00 3.19
N GLY A 437 -1.16 -17.04 3.30
CA GLY A 437 -2.01 -16.86 4.47
C GLY A 437 -3.23 -15.98 4.19
N GLY A 438 -4.29 -16.21 4.96
CA GLY A 438 -5.46 -15.34 5.03
C GLY A 438 -5.44 -14.55 6.33
N SER A 439 -5.61 -13.25 6.29
CA SER A 439 -5.61 -12.42 7.49
C SER A 439 -6.64 -11.30 7.43
N VAL A 440 -7.10 -10.90 8.61
CA VAL A 440 -7.88 -9.68 8.81
C VAL A 440 -7.26 -8.91 9.96
N ALA A 441 -6.79 -7.69 9.66
CA ALA A 441 -6.31 -6.74 10.65
C ALA A 441 -7.39 -5.70 10.92
N LEU A 442 -7.81 -5.57 12.17
CA LEU A 442 -8.72 -4.53 12.63
C LEU A 442 -7.90 -3.46 13.36
N THR A 443 -7.83 -2.25 12.80
CA THR A 443 -7.14 -1.11 13.41
C THR A 443 -8.14 -0.23 14.15
N ALA A 444 -7.88 0.09 15.40
CA ALA A 444 -8.68 1.04 16.16
C ALA A 444 -8.44 2.46 15.63
N LEU A 445 -9.52 3.13 15.26
CA LEU A 445 -9.55 4.55 14.91
C LEU A 445 -10.01 5.38 16.14
N GLY A 446 -10.38 6.62 15.95
CA GLY A 446 -10.70 7.56 17.04
C GLY A 446 -9.59 8.58 17.23
N GLY A 447 -9.58 9.25 18.37
CA GLY A 447 -8.56 10.26 18.69
C GLY A 447 -8.49 11.39 17.66
N ALA A 448 -7.28 11.79 17.30
CA ALA A 448 -7.04 12.89 16.35
C ALA A 448 -7.64 12.65 14.97
N VAL A 449 -7.72 11.39 14.50
CA VAL A 449 -8.34 11.05 13.21
C VAL A 449 -9.80 11.48 13.16
N ASN A 450 -10.54 11.21 14.23
CA ASN A 450 -11.99 11.46 14.28
C ASN A 450 -12.35 12.87 14.74
N ARG A 451 -11.38 13.68 15.20
CA ARG A 451 -11.59 15.11 15.52
C ARG A 451 -11.57 16.03 14.31
N VAL A 452 -11.02 15.56 13.19
CA VAL A 452 -11.05 16.32 11.93
C VAL A 452 -12.47 16.26 11.35
N ASP A 453 -13.01 17.43 10.95
CA ASP A 453 -14.32 17.49 10.30
C ASP A 453 -14.30 16.66 9.00
N PRO A 454 -15.35 15.84 8.74
CA PRO A 454 -15.42 15.01 7.53
C PRO A 454 -15.32 15.78 6.21
N GLY A 455 -15.68 17.08 6.21
CA GLY A 455 -15.59 17.96 5.03
C GLY A 455 -14.25 18.69 4.89
N ALA A 456 -13.39 18.69 5.92
CA ALA A 456 -12.14 19.45 5.95
C ALA A 456 -11.08 18.94 4.98
N THR A 457 -11.18 17.66 4.57
CA THR A 457 -10.29 17.00 3.61
C THR A 457 -11.11 16.07 2.72
N ALA A 458 -10.52 15.58 1.63
CA ALA A 458 -11.16 14.55 0.79
C ALA A 458 -11.23 13.17 1.45
N PHE A 459 -10.52 12.93 2.56
CA PHE A 459 -10.68 11.74 3.38
C PHE A 459 -11.91 11.89 4.28
N VAL A 460 -13.02 11.28 3.93
CA VAL A 460 -14.34 11.50 4.57
C VAL A 460 -14.64 10.56 5.76
N HIS A 461 -13.83 9.51 5.99
CA HIS A 461 -14.12 8.44 6.96
C HIS A 461 -13.76 8.83 8.41
N ARG A 462 -14.25 10.00 8.85
CA ARG A 462 -13.89 10.62 10.15
C ARG A 462 -14.77 10.16 11.33
N ARG A 463 -15.77 9.32 11.06
CA ARG A 463 -16.67 8.79 12.12
C ARG A 463 -16.45 7.31 12.39
N SER A 464 -15.59 6.68 11.61
CA SER A 464 -15.35 5.25 11.71
C SER A 464 -14.55 4.93 12.98
N ARG A 465 -14.96 3.86 13.67
CA ARG A 465 -14.33 3.36 14.89
C ARG A 465 -13.19 2.40 14.60
N MET A 466 -13.31 1.66 13.51
CA MET A 466 -12.34 0.63 13.11
C MET A 466 -12.16 0.63 11.58
N LEU A 467 -10.94 0.31 11.16
CA LEU A 467 -10.60 -0.03 9.78
C LEU A 467 -10.21 -1.50 9.73
N ALA A 468 -10.86 -2.28 8.87
CA ALA A 468 -10.45 -3.64 8.55
C ALA A 468 -9.64 -3.68 7.26
N GLN A 469 -8.54 -4.42 7.28
CA GLN A 469 -7.79 -4.83 6.11
C GLN A 469 -7.87 -6.35 5.98
N TYR A 470 -8.35 -6.83 4.84
CA TYR A 470 -8.41 -8.25 4.49
C TYR A 470 -7.30 -8.54 3.51
N ILE A 471 -6.51 -9.58 3.74
CA ILE A 471 -5.42 -9.98 2.86
C ILE A 471 -5.50 -11.49 2.60
N GLY A 472 -5.52 -11.86 1.33
CA GLY A 472 -5.23 -13.21 0.87
C GLY A 472 -3.87 -13.22 0.20
N ALA A 473 -2.88 -13.88 0.81
CA ALA A 473 -1.52 -13.99 0.30
C ALA A 473 -1.24 -15.41 -0.22
N TRP A 474 -0.33 -15.53 -1.19
CA TRP A 474 0.10 -16.80 -1.77
C TRP A 474 1.55 -16.76 -2.24
N ARG A 475 2.08 -17.91 -2.65
CA ARG A 475 3.46 -17.99 -3.15
C ARG A 475 3.62 -17.26 -4.48
N PRO A 476 4.73 -16.55 -4.72
CA PRO A 476 5.04 -15.99 -6.03
C PRO A 476 5.04 -17.10 -7.12
N GLY A 477 4.62 -16.73 -8.32
CA GLY A 477 4.61 -17.63 -9.48
C GLY A 477 3.37 -18.52 -9.64
N ILE A 478 2.40 -18.45 -8.71
CA ILE A 478 1.07 -19.05 -8.88
C ILE A 478 -0.01 -18.00 -8.97
N GLU A 479 -1.16 -18.31 -9.57
CA GLU A 479 -2.24 -17.34 -9.81
C GLU A 479 -3.00 -16.94 -8.54
N GLY A 480 -2.99 -17.77 -7.49
CA GLY A 480 -3.67 -17.50 -6.24
C GLY A 480 -5.19 -17.44 -6.35
N THR A 481 -5.78 -18.19 -7.26
CA THR A 481 -7.23 -18.19 -7.54
C THR A 481 -8.05 -18.50 -6.28
N GLU A 482 -7.63 -19.47 -5.49
CA GLU A 482 -8.32 -19.88 -4.26
C GLU A 482 -8.21 -18.82 -3.16
N GLN A 483 -7.04 -18.19 -3.02
CA GLN A 483 -6.83 -17.10 -2.06
C GLN A 483 -7.63 -15.85 -2.43
N GLN A 484 -7.73 -15.55 -3.71
CA GLN A 484 -8.58 -14.46 -4.21
C GLN A 484 -10.07 -14.77 -4.01
N ALA A 485 -10.50 -16.02 -4.25
CA ALA A 485 -11.86 -16.47 -3.97
C ALA A 485 -12.18 -16.40 -2.46
N TRP A 486 -11.24 -16.84 -1.61
CA TRP A 486 -11.36 -16.69 -0.16
C TRP A 486 -11.53 -15.22 0.24
N LEU A 487 -10.67 -14.34 -0.26
CA LEU A 487 -10.73 -12.90 0.03
C LEU A 487 -12.09 -12.30 -0.34
N LYS A 488 -12.56 -12.60 -1.55
CA LYS A 488 -13.89 -12.14 -2.03
C LYS A 488 -15.01 -12.61 -1.11
N ASN A 489 -14.97 -13.87 -0.68
CA ASN A 489 -16.00 -14.44 0.19
C ASN A 489 -15.90 -13.87 1.61
N ALA A 490 -14.70 -13.73 2.16
CA ALA A 490 -14.45 -13.15 3.49
C ALA A 490 -14.95 -11.71 3.54
N HIS A 491 -14.47 -10.84 2.62
CA HIS A 491 -14.89 -9.45 2.51
C HIS A 491 -16.40 -9.36 2.25
N GLY A 492 -16.95 -10.12 1.30
CA GLY A 492 -18.37 -10.13 0.97
C GLY A 492 -19.27 -10.50 2.16
N SER A 493 -18.82 -11.43 3.03
CA SER A 493 -19.57 -11.82 4.23
C SER A 493 -19.65 -10.70 5.27
N MET A 494 -18.67 -9.77 5.26
CA MET A 494 -18.55 -8.67 6.22
C MET A 494 -19.23 -7.37 5.78
N ARG A 495 -19.43 -7.16 4.47
CA ARG A 495 -20.01 -5.91 3.92
C ARG A 495 -21.32 -5.49 4.59
N ARG A 496 -22.21 -6.41 4.93
CA ARG A 496 -23.49 -6.13 5.62
C ARG A 496 -23.35 -5.63 7.06
N TYR A 497 -22.17 -5.82 7.67
CA TYR A 497 -21.87 -5.36 9.03
C TYR A 497 -21.02 -4.09 9.02
N ALA A 498 -20.42 -3.75 7.87
CA ALA A 498 -19.59 -2.57 7.66
C ALA A 498 -20.43 -1.33 7.36
N SER A 499 -19.78 -0.17 7.30
CA SER A 499 -20.42 1.11 6.98
C SER A 499 -20.75 1.28 5.49
N GLY A 500 -20.21 0.40 4.62
CA GLY A 500 -20.22 0.55 3.17
C GLY A 500 -19.01 1.31 2.62
N ALA A 501 -18.21 1.94 3.48
CA ALA A 501 -16.98 2.63 3.11
C ALA A 501 -15.78 1.70 3.03
N ALA A 502 -14.80 2.06 2.20
CA ALA A 502 -13.53 1.35 2.03
C ALA A 502 -12.36 2.35 1.99
N TYR A 503 -11.14 1.88 2.24
CA TYR A 503 -9.98 2.74 2.30
C TYR A 503 -9.24 2.79 0.96
N GLN A 504 -9.15 3.97 0.38
CA GLN A 504 -8.58 4.19 -0.96
C GLN A 504 -7.08 3.85 -1.09
N ASN A 505 -6.32 3.77 0.01
CA ASN A 505 -4.96 3.24 -0.02
C ASN A 505 -4.91 1.70 0.02
N TYR A 506 -6.01 1.05 0.41
CA TYR A 506 -6.19 -0.41 0.29
C TYR A 506 -7.09 -0.73 -0.90
N VAL A 507 -6.72 -0.14 -2.05
CA VAL A 507 -7.53 -0.19 -3.26
C VAL A 507 -7.88 -1.62 -3.67
N ASP A 508 -9.18 -1.85 -3.88
CA ASP A 508 -9.74 -3.11 -4.37
C ASP A 508 -10.26 -2.90 -5.79
N ALA A 509 -9.57 -3.49 -6.78
CA ALA A 509 -9.94 -3.40 -8.18
C ALA A 509 -11.31 -4.06 -8.51
N THR A 510 -11.83 -4.90 -7.60
CA THR A 510 -13.12 -5.60 -7.78
C THR A 510 -14.30 -4.82 -7.22
N LEU A 511 -14.05 -3.71 -6.50
CA LEU A 511 -15.09 -2.89 -5.89
C LEU A 511 -15.84 -2.08 -6.95
N THR A 512 -17.10 -2.39 -7.18
CA THR A 512 -17.92 -1.75 -8.23
C THR A 512 -18.47 -0.40 -7.81
N ASP A 513 -18.79 -0.22 -6.55
CA ASP A 513 -19.30 1.02 -5.93
C ASP A 513 -18.17 1.90 -5.34
N TRP A 514 -16.93 1.73 -5.85
CA TRP A 514 -15.70 2.34 -5.33
C TRP A 514 -15.80 3.85 -5.09
N ARG A 515 -16.50 4.57 -5.98
CA ARG A 515 -16.62 6.03 -5.89
C ARG A 515 -17.35 6.44 -4.61
N ALA A 516 -18.45 5.77 -4.29
CA ALA A 516 -19.18 5.97 -3.05
C ALA A 516 -18.39 5.44 -1.85
N ALA A 517 -17.78 4.26 -1.97
CA ALA A 517 -17.06 3.62 -0.87
C ALA A 517 -15.80 4.38 -0.46
N TYR A 518 -15.01 4.92 -1.40
CA TYR A 518 -13.78 5.66 -1.08
C TYR A 518 -14.03 7.12 -0.74
N TYR A 519 -14.97 7.77 -1.42
CA TYR A 519 -15.08 9.23 -1.37
C TYR A 519 -16.41 9.74 -0.80
N GLY A 520 -17.42 8.87 -0.62
CA GLY A 520 -18.69 9.23 -0.03
C GLY A 520 -19.24 10.55 -0.56
N THR A 521 -19.52 11.50 0.33
CA THR A 521 -20.05 12.83 0.00
C THR A 521 -19.07 13.74 -0.76
N ALA A 522 -17.79 13.39 -0.82
CA ALA A 522 -16.77 14.16 -1.56
C ALA A 522 -16.74 13.85 -3.06
N ALA A 523 -17.35 12.73 -3.51
CA ALA A 523 -17.22 12.20 -4.86
C ALA A 523 -17.54 13.19 -5.98
N ASP A 524 -18.62 13.95 -5.87
CA ASP A 524 -19.05 14.91 -6.89
C ASP A 524 -18.11 16.13 -6.99
N ARG A 525 -17.65 16.66 -5.84
CA ARG A 525 -16.65 17.72 -5.80
C ARG A 525 -15.34 17.27 -6.43
N LEU A 526 -14.87 16.07 -6.11
CA LEU A 526 -13.67 15.48 -6.68
C LEU A 526 -13.77 15.28 -8.20
N SER A 527 -14.93 14.84 -8.70
CA SER A 527 -15.17 14.70 -10.13
C SER A 527 -15.12 16.04 -10.88
N LYS A 528 -15.57 17.14 -10.25
CA LYS A 528 -15.44 18.49 -10.81
C LYS A 528 -13.97 18.92 -10.88
N LEU A 529 -13.22 18.70 -9.80
CA LEU A 529 -11.79 19.02 -9.75
C LEU A 529 -10.97 18.19 -10.75
N LYS A 530 -11.32 16.90 -10.93
CA LYS A 530 -10.69 16.07 -11.96
C LYS A 530 -10.82 16.69 -13.36
N ARG A 531 -12.02 17.15 -13.74
CA ARG A 531 -12.23 17.83 -15.03
C ARG A 531 -11.47 19.15 -15.16
N GLN A 532 -11.22 19.82 -14.05
CA GLN A 532 -10.46 21.07 -14.03
C GLN A 532 -8.96 20.87 -14.21
N TYR A 533 -8.35 19.88 -13.51
CA TYR A 533 -6.91 19.67 -13.48
C TYR A 533 -6.42 18.62 -14.48
N ASP A 534 -7.31 17.79 -15.02
CA ASP A 534 -7.02 16.77 -16.02
C ASP A 534 -8.19 16.59 -16.98
N PRO A 535 -8.53 17.62 -17.78
CA PRO A 535 -9.69 17.60 -18.67
C PRO A 535 -9.59 16.49 -19.74
N ASP A 536 -8.40 16.21 -20.21
CA ASP A 536 -8.12 15.21 -21.26
C ASP A 536 -7.91 13.81 -20.70
N ARG A 537 -8.08 13.62 -19.38
CA ARG A 537 -7.90 12.34 -18.68
C ARG A 537 -6.54 11.67 -18.96
N LEU A 538 -5.48 12.47 -18.98
CA LEU A 538 -4.11 11.95 -19.12
C LEU A 538 -3.75 10.97 -17.98
N PHE A 539 -4.21 11.27 -16.76
CA PHE A 539 -4.08 10.41 -15.59
C PHE A 539 -5.30 9.50 -15.46
N ASP A 540 -5.34 8.46 -16.30
CA ASP A 540 -6.45 7.52 -16.36
C ASP A 540 -6.06 6.12 -15.89
N PHE A 541 -6.88 5.53 -15.04
CA PHE A 541 -6.79 4.16 -14.52
C PHE A 541 -8.21 3.68 -14.12
N PRO A 542 -8.46 2.37 -13.89
CA PRO A 542 -9.83 1.83 -13.78
C PRO A 542 -10.75 2.49 -12.75
N GLN A 543 -10.20 3.02 -11.65
CA GLN A 543 -10.96 3.76 -10.62
C GLN A 543 -10.49 5.22 -10.52
N ALA A 544 -10.05 5.84 -11.61
CA ALA A 544 -9.78 7.27 -11.67
C ALA A 544 -11.09 8.07 -11.56
N LEU A 545 -10.99 9.24 -10.91
CA LEU A 545 -12.12 10.17 -10.69
C LEU A 545 -12.70 10.71 -11.99
#